data_24047d51d9d4c31146e66594c9c6567e
#
_entry.id   24047d51d9d4c31146e66594c9c6567e
#
_cell.length_a   1.000
_cell.length_b   1.000
_cell.length_c   1.000
_cell.angle_alpha   90.00
_cell.angle_beta   90.00
_cell.angle_gamma   90.00
#
_symmetry.space_group_name_H-M   'P 1'
#
loop_
_entity.id
_entity.type
_entity.pdbx_description
1 polymer ?
#
loop_
_entity_poly.entity_id
_entity_poly.type
_entity_poly.pdbx_seq_one_letter_code
_entity_poly.pdbx_strand_id
1 'polypeptide(L)'
;MDSINKDETSKTADKVGAKFQLTDAEVATAYSVVNGSYAWYVSSYTEQLFGTGNNQLLKIEQRVVSEVAGATTFNNEWNATYSNLMNLTQMIEKCSAGGIDEGKNDLLGMAQLLAAINWGVLTDLHGDIPFSECFIVGNSAPKIDSQESIYTAILKLIDDGISNLSNGGSNAGEQDIIYGGDTQKWLALGHALKARYLLHTYGRNKSVISQVESEAQAAIAGGFAGFYLDIFNGVTADNAWSAYQWSRYYIGSSKTVDDLMLERNDPREPYYNFNALGGNVIGIPGDTELASLTETVNEPIWLENGAANLAIMSESELYFILAEAQAIQGKDAKASFEAAVSSNVAEYFEICGDEISSDDVNAYLSDIEPLFEANPLKEIRIQKYLAQTRGEMIETYNDMRRIMYTDGNYPVTMQNPNNNGGTGNRWPYRLPYGDSDVVSNPNVAAAFGSGNEAGMFIFTENVWWAGGSR
;
A
#
# COMPACT_ATOMS: atom_id res chain seq x y z
N MET A 1 37.81 33.50 -3.18
CA MET A 1 36.48 33.81 -2.62
C MET A 1 35.70 32.57 -2.15
N ASP A 2 36.12 31.37 -2.51
CA ASP A 2 35.40 30.12 -2.14
C ASP A 2 35.58 29.69 -0.68
N SER A 3 36.52 30.24 0.07
CA SER A 3 36.73 29.90 1.48
C SER A 3 35.88 30.71 2.47
N ILE A 4 35.27 31.80 2.03
CA ILE A 4 34.48 32.69 2.91
C ILE A 4 33.05 32.24 3.07
N ASN A 5 32.55 31.38 2.17
CA ASN A 5 31.18 30.85 2.19
C ASN A 5 31.10 29.36 2.64
N LYS A 6 32.19 28.78 3.14
CA LYS A 6 32.12 27.47 3.76
C LYS A 6 31.79 27.65 5.24
N ASP A 7 30.55 27.38 5.59
CA ASP A 7 30.19 27.18 6.98
C ASP A 7 30.80 25.82 7.43
N GLU A 8 31.97 25.92 8.07
CA GLU A 8 32.69 24.72 8.57
C GLU A 8 31.94 24.03 9.73
N THR A 9 30.89 24.66 10.26
CA THR A 9 30.06 24.12 11.35
C THR A 9 28.83 23.34 10.82
N SER A 10 28.42 23.61 9.57
CA SER A 10 27.33 22.87 8.94
C SER A 10 27.87 21.59 8.28
N LYS A 11 27.40 20.44 8.76
CA LYS A 11 27.70 19.15 8.11
C LYS A 11 26.92 19.07 6.81
N THR A 12 27.63 18.86 5.70
CA THR A 12 27.01 18.52 4.42
C THR A 12 26.37 17.12 4.50
N ALA A 13 25.32 16.86 3.73
CA ALA A 13 24.57 15.59 3.79
C ALA A 13 25.45 14.35 3.63
N ASP A 14 26.59 14.47 2.90
CA ASP A 14 27.59 13.43 2.71
C ASP A 14 28.40 13.09 3.98
N LYS A 15 28.36 13.95 4.98
CA LYS A 15 29.06 13.78 6.27
C LYS A 15 28.15 13.36 7.42
N VAL A 16 26.86 13.27 7.18
CA VAL A 16 25.87 12.79 8.16
C VAL A 16 25.70 11.29 7.96
N GLY A 17 25.87 10.48 9.01
CA GLY A 17 25.72 9.04 8.95
C GLY A 17 24.30 8.61 8.54
N ALA A 18 24.19 7.49 7.83
CA ALA A 18 22.97 6.93 7.28
C ALA A 18 21.85 6.77 8.32
N LYS A 19 22.20 6.39 9.55
CA LYS A 19 21.22 6.18 10.63
C LYS A 19 20.29 7.38 10.90
N PHE A 20 20.78 8.61 10.68
CA PHE A 20 19.98 9.83 10.92
C PHE A 20 18.97 10.12 9.80
N GLN A 21 19.00 9.35 8.73
CA GLN A 21 18.01 9.39 7.64
C GLN A 21 16.93 8.31 7.81
N LEU A 22 17.15 7.31 8.68
CA LEU A 22 16.27 6.14 8.81
C LEU A 22 14.88 6.53 9.31
N THR A 23 14.79 7.30 10.39
CA THR A 23 13.50 7.74 10.97
C THR A 23 12.64 8.48 9.94
N ASP A 24 13.25 9.41 9.19
CA ASP A 24 12.54 10.15 8.15
C ASP A 24 12.07 9.23 7.03
N ALA A 25 12.90 8.26 6.64
CA ALA A 25 12.55 7.29 5.61
C ALA A 25 11.40 6.36 6.04
N GLU A 26 11.36 5.92 7.29
CA GLU A 26 10.27 5.12 7.85
C GLU A 26 8.95 5.92 7.90
N VAL A 27 9.00 7.15 8.43
CA VAL A 27 7.82 8.03 8.49
C VAL A 27 7.30 8.33 7.09
N ALA A 28 8.17 8.71 6.15
CA ALA A 28 7.76 9.02 4.78
C ALA A 28 7.16 7.78 4.08
N THR A 29 7.74 6.59 4.27
CA THR A 29 7.20 5.34 3.72
C THR A 29 5.80 5.06 4.27
N ALA A 30 5.61 5.11 5.58
CA ALA A 30 4.33 4.78 6.20
C ALA A 30 3.26 5.85 5.96
N TYR A 31 3.59 7.11 6.22
CA TYR A 31 2.63 8.21 6.27
C TYR A 31 2.28 8.73 4.86
N SER A 32 3.28 8.99 4.03
CA SER A 32 3.07 9.63 2.73
C SER A 32 2.88 8.63 1.59
N VAL A 33 3.71 7.57 1.54
CA VAL A 33 3.73 6.65 0.40
C VAL A 33 2.63 5.60 0.49
N VAL A 34 2.52 4.90 1.64
CA VAL A 34 1.57 3.79 1.78
C VAL A 34 0.19 4.25 2.24
N ASN A 35 0.11 5.17 3.20
CA ASN A 35 -1.16 5.60 3.80
C ASN A 35 -1.57 7.04 3.44
N GLY A 36 -0.91 7.66 2.45
CA GLY A 36 -1.27 8.98 1.94
C GLY A 36 -2.36 8.96 0.87
N SER A 37 -2.40 10.00 0.03
CA SER A 37 -3.48 10.17 -0.96
C SER A 37 -3.56 9.03 -1.97
N TYR A 38 -2.50 8.30 -2.25
CA TYR A 38 -2.59 7.08 -3.06
C TYR A 38 -3.64 6.11 -2.48
N ALA A 39 -3.53 5.80 -1.18
CA ALA A 39 -4.45 4.90 -0.51
C ALA A 39 -5.88 5.47 -0.45
N TRP A 40 -6.03 6.77 -0.18
CA TRP A 40 -7.35 7.41 -0.14
C TRP A 40 -8.09 7.33 -1.46
N TYR A 41 -7.41 7.59 -2.58
CA TYR A 41 -8.03 7.54 -3.90
C TYR A 41 -8.31 6.12 -4.38
N VAL A 42 -7.37 5.20 -4.19
CA VAL A 42 -7.60 3.81 -4.60
C VAL A 42 -8.67 3.12 -3.75
N SER A 43 -8.91 3.55 -2.50
CA SER A 43 -10.00 3.02 -1.67
C SER A 43 -11.38 3.23 -2.31
N SER A 44 -11.57 4.32 -3.07
CA SER A 44 -12.78 4.53 -3.88
C SER A 44 -12.79 3.67 -5.16
N TYR A 45 -11.61 3.34 -5.73
CA TYR A 45 -11.54 2.43 -6.88
C TYR A 45 -11.85 0.99 -6.51
N THR A 46 -11.45 0.59 -5.30
CA THR A 46 -11.73 -0.73 -4.74
C THR A 46 -13.09 -0.81 -4.04
N GLU A 47 -13.80 0.31 -3.92
CA GLU A 47 -15.05 0.45 -3.16
C GLU A 47 -14.95 -0.01 -1.70
N GLN A 48 -13.72 0.04 -1.13
CA GLN A 48 -13.50 -0.24 0.29
C GLN A 48 -13.90 0.92 1.17
N LEU A 49 -13.83 2.14 0.66
CA LEU A 49 -14.36 3.35 1.28
C LEU A 49 -15.15 4.15 0.23
N PHE A 50 -16.08 4.94 0.70
CA PHE A 50 -16.91 5.81 -0.12
C PHE A 50 -16.37 7.23 -0.07
N GLY A 51 -16.14 7.82 -1.25
CA GLY A 51 -15.69 9.21 -1.36
C GLY A 51 -16.82 10.18 -1.18
N THR A 52 -16.80 11.00 -0.12
CA THR A 52 -17.72 12.09 0.13
C THR A 52 -17.08 13.45 -0.11
N GLY A 53 -17.87 14.53 0.09
CA GLY A 53 -17.38 15.90 -0.07
C GLY A 53 -17.49 16.40 -1.49
N ASN A 54 -17.43 17.70 -1.63
CA ASN A 54 -17.76 18.38 -2.87
C ASN A 54 -16.55 18.64 -3.79
N ASN A 55 -15.43 17.98 -3.58
CA ASN A 55 -14.21 18.24 -4.34
C ASN A 55 -13.55 16.95 -4.86
N GLN A 56 -12.41 16.55 -4.29
CA GLN A 56 -11.56 15.51 -4.88
C GLN A 56 -12.18 14.12 -4.83
N LEU A 57 -12.58 13.63 -3.65
CA LEU A 57 -13.10 12.26 -3.54
C LEU A 57 -14.49 12.11 -4.16
N LEU A 58 -15.35 13.14 -4.13
CA LEU A 58 -16.59 13.15 -4.90
C LEU A 58 -16.32 12.94 -6.40
N LYS A 59 -15.35 13.64 -6.96
CA LYS A 59 -15.01 13.52 -8.38
C LYS A 59 -14.39 12.17 -8.73
N ILE A 60 -13.60 11.62 -7.79
CA ILE A 60 -13.08 10.25 -7.92
C ILE A 60 -14.22 9.24 -7.89
N GLU A 61 -15.16 9.38 -6.97
CA GLU A 61 -16.37 8.54 -6.90
C GLU A 61 -17.18 8.59 -8.20
N GLN A 62 -17.31 9.76 -8.78
CA GLN A 62 -17.96 9.99 -10.07
C GLN A 62 -17.11 9.54 -11.28
N ARG A 63 -15.88 9.11 -11.09
CA ARG A 63 -14.91 8.80 -12.16
C ARG A 63 -14.72 9.95 -13.15
N VAL A 64 -14.66 11.21 -12.64
CA VAL A 64 -14.42 12.38 -13.48
C VAL A 64 -13.05 12.30 -14.12
N VAL A 65 -12.99 12.24 -15.45
CA VAL A 65 -11.76 11.97 -16.20
C VAL A 65 -10.62 12.94 -15.87
N SER A 66 -10.89 14.23 -15.73
CA SER A 66 -9.88 15.24 -15.40
C SER A 66 -9.23 15.03 -14.02
N GLU A 67 -9.94 14.41 -13.10
CA GLU A 67 -9.41 14.07 -11.77
C GLU A 67 -8.70 12.72 -11.77
N VAL A 68 -9.30 11.70 -12.37
CA VAL A 68 -8.76 10.34 -12.37
C VAL A 68 -7.53 10.21 -13.27
N ALA A 69 -7.53 10.88 -14.44
CA ALA A 69 -6.44 10.84 -15.42
C ALA A 69 -5.52 12.08 -15.38
N GLY A 70 -5.80 13.04 -14.53
CA GLY A 70 -5.04 14.29 -14.44
C GLY A 70 -3.70 14.11 -13.75
N ALA A 71 -2.61 14.59 -14.35
CA ALA A 71 -1.26 14.52 -13.78
C ALA A 71 -1.13 15.21 -12.41
N THR A 72 -1.93 16.23 -12.15
CA THR A 72 -1.86 17.01 -10.91
C THR A 72 -2.44 16.29 -9.70
N THR A 73 -3.34 15.33 -9.89
CA THR A 73 -4.08 14.65 -8.81
C THR A 73 -3.14 13.91 -7.87
N PHE A 74 -2.16 13.20 -8.40
CA PHE A 74 -1.21 12.38 -7.63
C PHE A 74 0.19 12.96 -7.56
N ASN A 75 0.36 14.24 -7.93
CA ASN A 75 1.68 14.86 -8.03
C ASN A 75 2.41 14.99 -6.69
N ASN A 76 1.67 15.20 -5.59
CA ASN A 76 2.27 15.32 -4.27
C ASN A 76 2.90 13.99 -3.82
N GLU A 77 2.16 12.89 -3.98
CA GLU A 77 2.61 11.55 -3.60
C GLU A 77 3.72 11.06 -4.52
N TRP A 78 3.64 11.36 -5.81
CA TRP A 78 4.72 11.15 -6.77
C TRP A 78 6.01 11.79 -6.29
N ASN A 79 5.98 13.08 -6.00
CA ASN A 79 7.15 13.82 -5.53
C ASN A 79 7.64 13.35 -4.15
N ALA A 80 6.72 13.06 -3.23
CA ALA A 80 7.07 12.56 -1.89
C ALA A 80 7.79 11.21 -1.98
N THR A 81 7.29 10.31 -2.85
CA THR A 81 7.89 8.98 -3.05
C THR A 81 9.30 9.10 -3.65
N TYR A 82 9.49 9.91 -4.70
CA TYR A 82 10.84 10.13 -5.27
C TYR A 82 11.79 10.83 -4.30
N SER A 83 11.28 11.75 -3.47
CA SER A 83 12.11 12.40 -2.43
C SER A 83 12.57 11.38 -1.38
N ASN A 84 11.70 10.47 -0.95
CA ASN A 84 12.07 9.41 -0.03
C ASN A 84 13.04 8.40 -0.67
N LEU A 85 12.82 8.04 -1.94
CA LEU A 85 13.73 7.18 -2.70
C LEU A 85 15.12 7.79 -2.86
N MET A 86 15.22 9.10 -3.04
CA MET A 86 16.51 9.80 -3.05
C MET A 86 17.21 9.68 -1.67
N ASN A 87 16.45 9.86 -0.59
CA ASN A 87 16.97 9.67 0.78
C ASN A 87 17.48 8.25 1.01
N LEU A 88 16.69 7.25 0.63
CA LEU A 88 17.04 5.82 0.73
C LEU A 88 18.24 5.45 -0.14
N THR A 89 18.32 5.99 -1.36
CA THR A 89 19.48 5.78 -2.25
C THR A 89 20.77 6.30 -1.61
N GLN A 90 20.72 7.49 -1.00
CA GLN A 90 21.87 8.03 -0.26
C GLN A 90 22.25 7.18 0.95
N MET A 91 21.28 6.61 1.68
CA MET A 91 21.57 5.68 2.78
C MET A 91 22.26 4.42 2.28
N ILE A 92 21.79 3.82 1.19
CA ILE A 92 22.38 2.65 0.54
C ILE A 92 23.82 2.97 0.09
N GLU A 93 24.05 4.10 -0.57
CA GLU A 93 25.39 4.54 -1.01
C GLU A 93 26.34 4.71 0.18
N LYS A 94 25.89 5.34 1.27
CA LYS A 94 26.71 5.54 2.48
C LYS A 94 27.12 4.23 3.15
N CYS A 95 26.24 3.22 3.16
CA CYS A 95 26.50 1.93 3.77
C CYS A 95 27.19 0.92 2.83
N SER A 96 27.23 1.21 1.52
CA SER A 96 27.89 0.39 0.52
C SER A 96 29.43 0.57 0.54
N ALA A 97 30.14 -0.28 -0.20
CA ALA A 97 31.61 -0.25 -0.30
C ALA A 97 32.12 1.14 -0.73
N GLY A 98 33.04 1.72 0.03
CA GLY A 98 33.57 3.06 -0.17
C GLY A 98 32.75 4.19 0.47
N GLY A 99 31.59 3.90 1.02
CA GLY A 99 30.76 4.88 1.74
C GLY A 99 31.24 5.13 3.16
N ILE A 100 30.76 6.24 3.76
CA ILE A 100 31.20 6.67 5.12
C ILE A 100 30.73 5.73 6.23
N ASP A 101 29.71 4.93 5.97
CA ASP A 101 29.11 3.96 6.87
C ASP A 101 29.29 2.51 6.34
N GLU A 102 30.32 2.30 5.50
CA GLU A 102 30.65 0.96 4.98
C GLU A 102 30.72 -0.07 6.12
N GLY A 103 30.08 -1.21 5.90
CA GLY A 103 30.04 -2.32 6.87
C GLY A 103 28.91 -2.25 7.88
N LYS A 104 28.08 -1.21 7.87
CA LYS A 104 26.84 -1.15 8.67
C LYS A 104 25.71 -1.89 7.95
N ASN A 105 25.81 -3.21 7.93
CA ASN A 105 24.95 -4.09 7.14
C ASN A 105 23.49 -4.05 7.58
N ASP A 106 23.20 -3.84 8.87
CA ASP A 106 21.85 -3.64 9.39
C ASP A 106 21.16 -2.42 8.74
N LEU A 107 21.84 -1.25 8.75
CA LEU A 107 21.33 -0.05 8.11
C LEU A 107 21.17 -0.21 6.58
N LEU A 108 22.14 -0.89 5.96
CA LEU A 108 22.08 -1.17 4.52
C LEU A 108 20.85 -2.02 4.18
N GLY A 109 20.63 -3.09 4.95
CA GLY A 109 19.48 -3.98 4.73
C GLY A 109 18.14 -3.28 4.98
N MET A 110 18.02 -2.47 6.03
CA MET A 110 16.83 -1.67 6.32
C MET A 110 16.52 -0.69 5.18
N ALA A 111 17.53 0.05 4.71
CA ALA A 111 17.36 0.99 3.60
C ALA A 111 16.96 0.27 2.28
N GLN A 112 17.49 -0.92 2.02
CA GLN A 112 17.15 -1.72 0.85
C GLN A 112 15.69 -2.22 0.89
N LEU A 113 15.20 -2.67 2.06
CA LEU A 113 13.81 -3.09 2.21
C LEU A 113 12.84 -1.91 2.07
N LEU A 114 13.15 -0.77 2.70
CA LEU A 114 12.34 0.45 2.54
C LEU A 114 12.33 0.95 1.09
N ALA A 115 13.49 0.91 0.40
CA ALA A 115 13.56 1.26 -1.01
C ALA A 115 12.71 0.30 -1.88
N ALA A 116 12.72 -0.99 -1.57
CA ALA A 116 11.87 -1.97 -2.27
C ALA A 116 10.39 -1.66 -2.10
N ILE A 117 9.92 -1.27 -0.91
CA ILE A 117 8.53 -0.85 -0.67
C ILE A 117 8.19 0.39 -1.51
N ASN A 118 9.02 1.43 -1.45
CA ASN A 118 8.75 2.69 -2.15
C ASN A 118 8.74 2.51 -3.69
N TRP A 119 9.70 1.80 -4.25
CA TRP A 119 9.72 1.45 -5.67
C TRP A 119 8.53 0.55 -6.05
N GLY A 120 8.17 -0.39 -5.17
CA GLY A 120 7.02 -1.27 -5.36
C GLY A 120 5.73 -0.48 -5.48
N VAL A 121 5.40 0.34 -4.49
CA VAL A 121 4.18 1.19 -4.52
C VAL A 121 4.15 2.05 -5.78
N LEU A 122 5.27 2.69 -6.11
CA LEU A 122 5.32 3.59 -7.26
C LEU A 122 5.07 2.86 -8.59
N THR A 123 5.76 1.74 -8.83
CA THR A 123 5.57 0.98 -10.08
C THR A 123 4.25 0.22 -10.11
N ASP A 124 3.74 -0.26 -8.97
CA ASP A 124 2.44 -0.93 -8.89
C ASP A 124 1.30 0.01 -9.28
N LEU A 125 1.40 1.26 -8.88
CA LEU A 125 0.38 2.25 -9.19
C LEU A 125 0.53 2.85 -10.58
N HIS A 126 1.76 3.09 -11.06
CA HIS A 126 2.01 3.85 -12.30
C HIS A 126 2.52 2.99 -13.46
N GLY A 127 2.93 1.73 -13.25
CA GLY A 127 3.54 0.86 -14.26
C GLY A 127 4.99 1.21 -14.53
N ASP A 128 5.35 1.37 -15.81
CA ASP A 128 6.69 1.84 -16.21
C ASP A 128 6.94 3.26 -15.70
N ILE A 129 8.09 3.47 -15.06
CA ILE A 129 8.45 4.75 -14.41
C ILE A 129 9.93 5.08 -14.59
N PRO A 130 10.35 6.33 -14.41
CA PRO A 130 11.77 6.66 -14.25
C PRO A 130 12.37 5.87 -13.06
N PHE A 131 13.44 5.11 -13.31
CA PHE A 131 14.06 4.24 -12.29
C PHE A 131 15.59 4.25 -12.36
N SER A 132 16.19 3.61 -13.35
CA SER A 132 17.63 3.32 -13.37
C SER A 132 18.54 4.53 -13.55
N GLU A 133 17.99 5.62 -14.05
CA GLU A 133 18.71 6.89 -14.27
C GLU A 133 18.31 7.98 -13.30
N CYS A 134 17.44 7.66 -12.31
CA CYS A 134 17.08 8.61 -11.25
C CYS A 134 18.28 8.93 -10.37
N PHE A 135 18.28 10.15 -9.82
CA PHE A 135 19.28 10.67 -8.86
C PHE A 135 20.71 10.79 -9.39
N ILE A 136 20.92 10.57 -10.70
CA ILE A 136 22.22 10.81 -11.34
C ILE A 136 22.44 12.32 -11.48
N VAL A 137 23.48 12.84 -10.88
CA VAL A 137 23.80 14.27 -10.92
C VAL A 137 23.95 14.74 -12.36
N GLY A 138 23.18 15.78 -12.71
CA GLY A 138 23.18 16.36 -14.05
C GLY A 138 22.22 15.69 -15.05
N ASN A 139 21.56 14.59 -14.71
CA ASN A 139 20.49 14.01 -15.51
C ASN A 139 19.12 14.55 -15.08
N SER A 140 18.59 15.53 -15.81
CA SER A 140 17.26 16.09 -15.57
C SER A 140 16.12 15.41 -16.33
N ALA A 141 16.42 14.40 -17.13
CA ALA A 141 15.45 13.70 -17.95
C ALA A 141 15.71 12.17 -17.95
N PRO A 142 15.58 11.53 -16.78
CA PRO A 142 15.76 10.09 -16.68
C PRO A 142 14.76 9.35 -17.60
N LYS A 143 15.21 8.29 -18.21
CA LYS A 143 14.35 7.43 -19.04
C LYS A 143 13.32 6.71 -18.19
N ILE A 144 12.24 6.29 -18.82
CA ILE A 144 11.29 5.35 -18.24
C ILE A 144 11.84 3.93 -18.42
N ASP A 145 11.89 3.19 -17.31
CA ASP A 145 12.23 1.77 -17.30
C ASP A 145 10.96 0.92 -17.23
N SER A 146 11.01 -0.29 -17.79
CA SER A 146 9.87 -1.20 -17.78
C SER A 146 9.60 -1.74 -16.38
N GLN A 147 8.33 -1.91 -16.00
CA GLN A 147 7.94 -2.50 -14.73
C GLN A 147 8.59 -3.88 -14.51
N GLU A 148 8.74 -4.69 -15.56
CA GLU A 148 9.45 -5.98 -15.49
C GLU A 148 10.89 -5.83 -14.97
N SER A 149 11.63 -4.85 -15.49
CA SER A 149 13.01 -4.59 -15.04
C SER A 149 13.06 -4.02 -13.62
N ILE A 150 12.06 -3.20 -13.27
CA ILE A 150 11.93 -2.62 -11.92
C ILE A 150 11.62 -3.72 -10.91
N TYR A 151 10.70 -4.66 -11.22
CA TYR A 151 10.42 -5.81 -10.35
C TYR A 151 11.62 -6.71 -10.14
N THR A 152 12.44 -6.90 -11.18
CA THR A 152 13.73 -7.61 -11.05
C THR A 152 14.65 -6.91 -10.04
N ALA A 153 14.70 -5.58 -10.07
CA ALA A 153 15.49 -4.80 -9.14
C ALA A 153 14.89 -4.79 -7.72
N ILE A 154 13.56 -4.71 -7.58
CA ILE A 154 12.87 -4.78 -6.28
C ILE A 154 13.17 -6.12 -5.58
N LEU A 155 13.00 -7.24 -6.29
CA LEU A 155 13.29 -8.56 -5.73
C LEU A 155 14.75 -8.69 -5.35
N LYS A 156 15.66 -8.10 -6.14
CA LYS A 156 17.09 -8.05 -5.78
C LYS A 156 17.35 -7.19 -4.54
N LEU A 157 16.72 -6.02 -4.41
CA LEU A 157 16.84 -5.18 -3.20
C LEU A 157 16.40 -5.95 -1.95
N ILE A 158 15.32 -6.73 -2.06
CA ILE A 158 14.83 -7.56 -0.94
C ILE A 158 15.84 -8.67 -0.62
N ASP A 159 16.36 -9.38 -1.62
CA ASP A 159 17.36 -10.44 -1.43
C ASP A 159 18.65 -9.89 -0.81
N ASP A 160 19.13 -8.76 -1.31
CA ASP A 160 20.31 -8.07 -0.76
C ASP A 160 20.03 -7.60 0.69
N GLY A 161 18.83 -7.07 0.96
CA GLY A 161 18.39 -6.65 2.29
C GLY A 161 18.38 -7.80 3.30
N ILE A 162 17.76 -8.94 2.93
CA ILE A 162 17.78 -10.17 3.72
C ILE A 162 19.22 -10.62 4.01
N SER A 163 20.07 -10.63 2.99
CA SER A 163 21.47 -11.03 3.12
C SER A 163 22.23 -10.10 4.08
N ASN A 164 22.06 -8.80 3.96
CA ASN A 164 22.72 -7.82 4.82
C ASN A 164 22.23 -7.90 6.28
N LEU A 165 20.93 -8.03 6.49
CA LEU A 165 20.33 -8.17 7.82
C LEU A 165 20.76 -9.47 8.53
N SER A 166 20.98 -10.54 7.77
CA SER A 166 21.48 -11.83 8.31
C SER A 166 22.85 -11.71 8.95
N ASN A 167 23.64 -10.68 8.62
CA ASN A 167 24.92 -10.42 9.27
C ASN A 167 24.77 -9.75 10.65
N GLY A 168 23.54 -9.35 11.01
CA GLY A 168 23.24 -8.64 12.24
C GLY A 168 23.78 -7.20 12.26
N GLY A 169 23.64 -6.56 13.39
CA GLY A 169 24.10 -5.19 13.63
C GLY A 169 23.27 -4.52 14.71
N SER A 170 23.73 -3.36 15.17
CA SER A 170 23.02 -2.53 16.15
C SER A 170 23.27 -1.03 15.88
N ASN A 171 23.49 -0.69 14.60
CA ASN A 171 23.86 0.68 14.22
C ASN A 171 22.63 1.60 14.14
N ALA A 172 21.44 1.07 13.86
CA ALA A 172 20.20 1.82 13.79
C ALA A 172 19.78 2.36 15.16
N GLY A 173 19.71 1.48 16.17
CA GLY A 173 19.31 1.84 17.53
C GLY A 173 17.95 2.54 17.56
N GLU A 174 17.83 3.60 18.35
CA GLU A 174 16.60 4.40 18.51
C GLU A 174 16.17 5.18 17.26
N GLN A 175 17.00 5.20 16.20
CA GLN A 175 16.61 5.82 14.94
C GLN A 175 15.67 4.94 14.11
N ASP A 176 15.64 3.64 14.37
CA ASP A 176 14.59 2.73 13.91
C ASP A 176 13.40 2.82 14.89
N ILE A 177 12.40 3.58 14.50
CA ILE A 177 11.22 3.86 15.34
C ILE A 177 10.13 2.80 15.21
N ILE A 178 10.29 1.81 14.33
CA ILE A 178 9.33 0.72 14.13
C ILE A 178 9.75 -0.53 14.90
N TYR A 179 10.98 -0.99 14.72
CA TYR A 179 11.46 -2.22 15.35
C TYR A 179 12.58 -2.01 16.37
N GLY A 180 13.02 -0.74 16.59
CA GLY A 180 14.04 -0.42 17.59
C GLY A 180 15.42 -0.98 17.29
N GLY A 181 15.74 -1.22 16.03
CA GLY A 181 17.01 -1.82 15.59
C GLY A 181 17.04 -3.34 15.64
N ASP A 182 15.91 -4.00 15.85
CA ASP A 182 15.81 -5.48 15.88
C ASP A 182 15.95 -6.06 14.46
N THR A 183 17.15 -6.48 14.12
CA THR A 183 17.47 -7.06 12.81
C THR A 183 16.72 -8.36 12.50
N GLN A 184 16.25 -9.10 13.51
CA GLN A 184 15.48 -10.32 13.27
C GLN A 184 14.05 -10.00 12.80
N LYS A 185 13.44 -8.94 13.35
CA LYS A 185 12.15 -8.45 12.85
C LYS A 185 12.27 -7.91 11.42
N TRP A 186 13.33 -7.16 11.14
CA TRP A 186 13.61 -6.69 9.77
C TRP A 186 13.88 -7.85 8.80
N LEU A 187 14.55 -8.91 9.24
CA LEU A 187 14.76 -10.12 8.44
C LEU A 187 13.45 -10.82 8.11
N ALA A 188 12.57 -10.96 9.11
CA ALA A 188 11.22 -11.52 8.91
C ALA A 188 10.40 -10.65 7.95
N LEU A 189 10.46 -9.32 8.07
CA LEU A 189 9.86 -8.38 7.10
C LEU A 189 10.39 -8.61 5.68
N GLY A 190 11.70 -8.83 5.51
CA GLY A 190 12.29 -9.11 4.20
C GLY A 190 11.63 -10.31 3.51
N HIS A 191 11.43 -11.40 4.24
CA HIS A 191 10.71 -12.58 3.74
C HIS A 191 9.23 -12.29 3.45
N ALA A 192 8.56 -11.52 4.30
CA ALA A 192 7.16 -11.13 4.09
C ALA A 192 7.00 -10.28 2.81
N LEU A 193 7.84 -9.27 2.61
CA LEU A 193 7.86 -8.44 1.39
C LEU A 193 8.17 -9.27 0.14
N LYS A 194 9.08 -10.23 0.25
CA LYS A 194 9.39 -11.12 -0.87
C LYS A 194 8.18 -11.95 -1.27
N ALA A 195 7.43 -12.48 -0.31
CA ALA A 195 6.18 -13.19 -0.57
C ALA A 195 5.15 -12.29 -1.29
N ARG A 196 4.95 -11.04 -0.82
CA ARG A 196 4.05 -10.05 -1.44
C ARG A 196 4.42 -9.79 -2.89
N TYR A 197 5.65 -9.35 -3.17
CA TYR A 197 6.07 -8.95 -4.52
C TYR A 197 6.19 -10.14 -5.49
N LEU A 198 6.52 -11.33 -5.02
CA LEU A 198 6.43 -12.54 -5.83
C LEU A 198 4.97 -12.84 -6.22
N LEU A 199 4.03 -12.73 -5.28
CA LEU A 199 2.62 -12.96 -5.56
C LEU A 199 2.08 -12.00 -6.62
N HIS A 200 2.50 -10.73 -6.64
CA HIS A 200 2.13 -9.78 -7.70
C HIS A 200 2.51 -10.33 -9.09
N THR A 201 3.67 -10.95 -9.22
CA THR A 201 4.15 -11.48 -10.51
C THR A 201 3.51 -12.82 -10.92
N TYR A 202 2.65 -13.42 -10.07
CA TYR A 202 2.05 -14.73 -10.34
C TYR A 202 1.33 -14.81 -11.68
N GLY A 203 0.72 -13.73 -12.12
CA GLY A 203 0.07 -13.66 -13.45
C GLY A 203 1.04 -13.88 -14.60
N ARG A 204 2.27 -13.45 -14.46
CA ARG A 204 3.35 -13.59 -15.47
C ARG A 204 4.13 -14.91 -15.31
N ASN A 205 4.32 -15.34 -14.09
CA ASN A 205 5.07 -16.54 -13.80
C ASN A 205 4.36 -17.39 -12.73
N LYS A 206 3.61 -18.39 -13.16
CA LYS A 206 2.85 -19.28 -12.26
C LYS A 206 3.76 -20.10 -11.33
N SER A 207 5.03 -20.30 -11.68
CA SER A 207 5.96 -21.11 -10.87
C SER A 207 6.40 -20.44 -9.56
N VAL A 208 6.20 -19.12 -9.42
CA VAL A 208 6.58 -18.41 -8.19
C VAL A 208 5.74 -18.79 -6.97
N ILE A 209 4.57 -19.43 -7.17
CA ILE A 209 3.63 -19.66 -6.08
C ILE A 209 4.19 -20.53 -4.94
N SER A 210 5.04 -21.50 -5.26
CA SER A 210 5.72 -22.31 -4.25
C SER A 210 6.76 -21.50 -3.47
N GLN A 211 7.38 -20.52 -4.11
CA GLN A 211 8.30 -19.60 -3.45
C GLN A 211 7.53 -18.59 -2.59
N VAL A 212 6.38 -18.08 -3.04
CA VAL A 212 5.48 -17.25 -2.21
C VAL A 212 5.15 -17.96 -0.90
N GLU A 213 4.74 -19.22 -0.97
CA GLU A 213 4.44 -20.01 0.23
C GLU A 213 5.66 -20.16 1.14
N SER A 214 6.83 -20.52 0.59
CA SER A 214 8.04 -20.72 1.40
C SER A 214 8.55 -19.43 2.05
N GLU A 215 8.47 -18.30 1.37
CA GLU A 215 8.87 -17.00 1.92
C GLU A 215 7.87 -16.54 3.01
N ALA A 216 6.56 -16.73 2.81
CA ALA A 216 5.57 -16.42 3.84
C ALA A 216 5.78 -17.29 5.10
N GLN A 217 6.05 -18.58 4.94
CA GLN A 217 6.37 -19.47 6.05
C GLN A 217 7.68 -19.07 6.76
N ALA A 218 8.69 -18.62 6.02
CA ALA A 218 9.95 -18.12 6.60
C ALA A 218 9.73 -16.85 7.43
N ALA A 219 8.91 -15.93 6.95
CA ALA A 219 8.54 -14.72 7.70
C ALA A 219 7.81 -15.05 9.01
N ILE A 220 6.82 -15.95 8.96
CA ILE A 220 6.07 -16.40 10.15
C ILE A 220 7.03 -17.09 11.14
N ALA A 221 7.89 -18.00 10.67
CA ALA A 221 8.88 -18.67 11.50
C ALA A 221 9.90 -17.70 12.11
N GLY A 222 10.17 -16.57 11.41
CA GLY A 222 10.99 -15.45 11.89
C GLY A 222 10.29 -14.54 12.89
N GLY A 223 9.00 -14.77 13.19
CA GLY A 223 8.20 -14.00 14.14
C GLY A 223 7.66 -12.69 13.56
N PHE A 224 7.37 -12.64 12.26
CA PHE A 224 6.70 -11.48 11.67
C PHE A 224 5.33 -11.26 12.32
N ALA A 225 5.13 -10.09 12.89
CA ALA A 225 3.89 -9.66 13.55
C ALA A 225 3.40 -8.30 13.02
N GLY A 226 3.68 -8.04 11.73
CA GLY A 226 3.34 -6.81 11.05
C GLY A 226 4.46 -5.76 11.06
N PHE A 227 4.35 -4.80 10.16
CA PHE A 227 5.24 -3.64 10.00
C PHE A 227 4.39 -2.38 10.07
N TYR A 228 4.39 -1.74 11.25
CA TYR A 228 3.51 -0.63 11.59
C TYR A 228 4.30 0.57 12.08
N LEU A 229 3.93 1.76 11.62
CA LEU A 229 4.37 3.01 12.25
C LEU A 229 3.40 3.35 13.38
N ASP A 230 3.87 3.29 14.63
CA ASP A 230 3.10 3.50 15.85
C ASP A 230 3.71 4.62 16.70
N ILE A 231 3.57 5.87 16.23
CA ILE A 231 4.12 7.07 16.89
C ILE A 231 3.06 8.13 17.18
N PHE A 232 1.82 7.83 16.86
CA PHE A 232 0.72 8.77 16.95
C PHE A 232 0.11 8.77 18.35
N ASN A 233 -0.45 9.90 18.78
CA ASN A 233 -1.07 10.04 20.10
C ASN A 233 -2.50 10.62 20.07
N GLY A 234 -3.01 10.94 18.88
CA GLY A 234 -4.35 11.48 18.69
C GLY A 234 -4.60 12.87 19.30
N VAL A 235 -3.54 13.59 19.69
CA VAL A 235 -3.64 14.91 20.34
C VAL A 235 -2.74 15.94 19.69
N THR A 236 -1.47 15.62 19.50
CA THR A 236 -0.46 16.49 18.86
C THR A 236 0.12 15.89 17.59
N ALA A 237 -0.14 14.62 17.37
CA ALA A 237 0.27 13.86 16.20
C ALA A 237 -0.82 12.85 15.85
N ASP A 238 -1.56 13.13 14.79
CA ASP A 238 -2.57 12.24 14.24
C ASP A 238 -1.99 11.41 13.09
N ASN A 239 -2.49 10.18 12.93
CA ASN A 239 -2.17 9.39 11.75
C ASN A 239 -2.76 10.02 10.48
N ALA A 240 -2.26 9.59 9.31
CA ALA A 240 -2.61 10.18 8.02
C ALA A 240 -4.11 10.14 7.70
N TRP A 241 -4.79 9.07 8.09
CA TRP A 241 -6.22 8.87 7.81
C TRP A 241 -7.10 9.79 8.65
N SER A 242 -6.88 9.82 9.98
CA SER A 242 -7.64 10.68 10.89
C SER A 242 -7.36 12.16 10.62
N ALA A 243 -6.10 12.53 10.38
CA ALA A 243 -5.74 13.90 10.02
C ALA A 243 -6.47 14.39 8.74
N TYR A 244 -6.59 13.52 7.74
CA TYR A 244 -7.33 13.83 6.53
C TYR A 244 -8.84 13.89 6.81
N GLN A 245 -9.40 12.90 7.48
CA GLN A 245 -10.84 12.85 7.79
C GLN A 245 -11.28 14.07 8.58
N TRP A 246 -10.63 14.38 9.69
CA TRP A 246 -10.99 15.53 10.52
C TRP A 246 -10.83 16.89 9.83
N SER A 247 -9.95 16.97 8.84
CA SER A 247 -9.77 18.21 8.08
C SER A 247 -10.80 18.40 6.97
N ARG A 248 -11.48 17.34 6.53
CA ARG A 248 -12.29 17.33 5.31
C ARG A 248 -13.65 16.64 5.42
N TYR A 249 -13.75 15.57 6.21
CA TYR A 249 -14.91 14.65 6.25
C TYR A 249 -15.26 14.12 4.85
N TYR A 250 -14.27 13.62 4.13
CA TYR A 250 -14.43 13.19 2.73
C TYR A 250 -14.48 11.68 2.55
N ILE A 251 -14.38 10.93 3.65
CA ILE A 251 -14.40 9.46 3.61
C ILE A 251 -15.63 8.96 4.36
N GLY A 252 -16.34 8.01 3.74
CA GLY A 252 -17.46 7.30 4.34
C GLY A 252 -17.34 5.79 4.13
N SER A 253 -18.19 5.04 4.82
CA SER A 253 -18.33 3.60 4.67
C SER A 253 -19.02 3.26 3.35
N SER A 254 -18.58 2.22 2.68
CA SER A 254 -19.10 1.78 1.39
C SER A 254 -20.09 0.63 1.54
N LYS A 255 -21.22 0.73 0.84
CA LYS A 255 -22.21 -0.34 0.80
C LYS A 255 -21.67 -1.66 0.25
N THR A 256 -20.66 -1.63 -0.60
CA THR A 256 -20.01 -2.85 -1.12
C THR A 256 -19.37 -3.67 0.00
N VAL A 257 -18.71 -3.01 0.96
CA VAL A 257 -18.11 -3.67 2.13
C VAL A 257 -19.19 -4.07 3.14
N ASP A 258 -20.10 -3.16 3.43
CA ASP A 258 -21.19 -3.37 4.39
C ASP A 258 -22.03 -4.60 4.02
N ASP A 259 -22.46 -4.73 2.76
CA ASP A 259 -23.20 -5.88 2.27
C ASP A 259 -22.43 -7.20 2.47
N LEU A 260 -21.12 -7.21 2.23
CA LEU A 260 -20.27 -8.39 2.41
C LEU A 260 -20.10 -8.77 3.89
N MET A 261 -19.99 -7.76 4.76
CA MET A 261 -19.89 -7.97 6.21
C MET A 261 -21.20 -8.50 6.77
N LEU A 262 -22.35 -7.90 6.38
CA LEU A 262 -23.68 -8.37 6.79
C LEU A 262 -23.97 -9.81 6.31
N GLU A 263 -23.60 -10.14 5.07
CA GLU A 263 -23.75 -11.50 4.53
C GLU A 263 -23.02 -12.57 5.36
N ARG A 264 -21.96 -12.18 6.08
CA ARG A 264 -21.07 -13.05 6.85
C ARG A 264 -21.26 -12.98 8.36
N ASN A 265 -22.21 -12.21 8.85
CA ASN A 265 -22.33 -11.89 10.28
C ASN A 265 -21.01 -11.35 10.86
N ASP A 266 -20.31 -10.51 10.11
CA ASP A 266 -18.98 -10.03 10.45
C ASP A 266 -19.01 -9.11 11.67
N PRO A 267 -18.28 -9.40 12.75
CA PRO A 267 -18.31 -8.61 13.97
C PRO A 267 -17.71 -7.20 13.77
N ARG A 268 -16.97 -6.94 12.69
CA ARG A 268 -16.41 -5.63 12.35
C ARG A 268 -17.44 -4.66 11.77
N GLU A 269 -18.59 -5.17 11.27
CA GLU A 269 -19.60 -4.35 10.57
C GLU A 269 -20.08 -3.13 11.41
N PRO A 270 -20.43 -3.24 12.69
CA PRO A 270 -20.91 -2.10 13.47
C PRO A 270 -19.83 -1.00 13.67
N TYR A 271 -18.57 -1.37 13.59
CA TYR A 271 -17.42 -0.45 13.67
C TYR A 271 -17.06 0.14 12.30
N TYR A 272 -17.31 -0.61 11.24
CA TYR A 272 -17.11 -0.14 9.87
C TYR A 272 -18.22 0.83 9.46
N ASN A 273 -19.47 0.53 9.76
CA ASN A 273 -20.64 1.35 9.42
C ASN A 273 -21.07 2.22 10.62
N PHE A 274 -20.10 2.98 11.17
CA PHE A 274 -20.29 3.75 12.39
C PHE A 274 -20.89 5.13 12.11
N ASN A 275 -21.76 5.59 13.00
CA ASN A 275 -22.43 6.87 12.95
C ASN A 275 -21.73 7.93 13.80
N ALA A 276 -20.60 8.46 13.33
CA ALA A 276 -19.80 9.43 14.09
C ALA A 276 -20.48 10.80 14.26
N LEU A 277 -21.12 11.29 13.20
CA LEU A 277 -21.69 12.66 13.15
C LEU A 277 -23.23 12.70 13.20
N GLY A 278 -23.86 11.60 13.62
CA GLY A 278 -25.34 11.52 13.62
C GLY A 278 -25.93 11.22 12.23
N GLY A 279 -25.07 10.89 11.25
CA GLY A 279 -25.48 10.31 9.97
C GLY A 279 -26.16 8.96 10.17
N ASN A 280 -26.87 8.49 9.20
CA ASN A 280 -27.53 7.17 9.26
C ASN A 280 -27.63 6.55 7.86
N VAL A 281 -26.63 6.84 7.02
CA VAL A 281 -26.65 6.46 5.61
C VAL A 281 -25.32 5.84 5.24
N ILE A 282 -25.36 4.62 4.70
CA ILE A 282 -24.20 4.00 4.08
C ILE A 282 -23.97 4.57 2.68
N GLY A 283 -22.70 4.80 2.32
CA GLY A 283 -22.33 5.31 1.00
C GLY A 283 -22.60 4.29 -0.10
N ILE A 284 -23.45 4.62 -1.05
CA ILE A 284 -23.69 3.81 -2.24
C ILE A 284 -22.69 4.21 -3.32
N PRO A 285 -21.75 3.34 -3.73
CA PRO A 285 -20.73 3.69 -4.70
C PRO A 285 -21.30 4.33 -5.97
N GLY A 286 -20.80 5.50 -6.32
CA GLY A 286 -21.23 6.28 -7.48
C GLY A 286 -22.52 7.08 -7.32
N ASP A 287 -23.16 7.06 -6.15
CA ASP A 287 -24.29 7.93 -5.85
C ASP A 287 -23.82 9.37 -5.66
N THR A 288 -24.18 10.23 -6.62
CA THR A 288 -23.71 11.62 -6.66
C THR A 288 -24.41 12.53 -5.65
N GLU A 289 -25.60 12.18 -5.17
CA GLU A 289 -26.30 12.93 -4.13
C GLU A 289 -25.64 12.65 -2.77
N LEU A 290 -25.46 11.38 -2.43
CA LEU A 290 -24.78 10.99 -1.20
C LEU A 290 -23.32 11.44 -1.18
N ALA A 291 -22.60 11.34 -2.29
CA ALA A 291 -21.22 11.76 -2.38
C ALA A 291 -21.04 13.28 -2.16
N SER A 292 -22.08 14.10 -2.38
CA SER A 292 -22.03 15.52 -2.05
C SER A 292 -22.23 15.84 -0.56
N LEU A 293 -22.71 14.86 0.23
CA LEU A 293 -22.98 15.00 1.66
C LEU A 293 -21.80 14.45 2.48
N THR A 294 -21.22 15.28 3.33
CA THR A 294 -20.07 14.86 4.18
C THR A 294 -20.53 14.36 5.54
N GLU A 295 -21.53 15.00 6.16
CA GLU A 295 -21.87 14.79 7.57
C GLU A 295 -23.03 13.81 7.80
N THR A 296 -23.53 13.16 6.74
CA THR A 296 -24.68 12.24 6.82
C THR A 296 -24.33 10.80 6.48
N VAL A 297 -23.18 10.56 5.87
CA VAL A 297 -22.69 9.23 5.53
C VAL A 297 -21.91 8.68 6.72
N ASN A 298 -22.20 7.44 7.08
CA ASN A 298 -21.46 6.73 8.12
C ASN A 298 -20.01 6.52 7.69
N GLU A 299 -19.12 6.34 8.66
CA GLU A 299 -17.68 6.15 8.43
C GLU A 299 -17.13 5.06 9.35
N PRO A 300 -16.02 4.41 9.00
CA PRO A 300 -15.35 3.49 9.90
C PRO A 300 -14.85 4.22 11.16
N ILE A 301 -15.16 3.69 12.35
CA ILE A 301 -14.79 4.31 13.64
C ILE A 301 -13.28 4.51 13.80
N TRP A 302 -12.46 3.68 13.17
CA TRP A 302 -11.00 3.80 13.24
C TRP A 302 -10.48 5.10 12.59
N LEU A 303 -11.25 5.77 11.73
CA LEU A 303 -10.94 7.11 11.22
C LEU A 303 -10.97 8.17 12.33
N GLU A 304 -11.73 7.94 13.39
CA GLU A 304 -11.80 8.83 14.57
C GLU A 304 -10.63 8.59 15.55
N ASN A 305 -9.88 7.51 15.41
CA ASN A 305 -8.74 7.20 16.25
C ASN A 305 -7.43 7.76 15.69
N GLY A 306 -7.15 9.03 16.01
CA GLY A 306 -5.89 9.69 15.59
C GLY A 306 -4.63 9.02 16.11
N ALA A 307 -4.72 8.23 17.19
CA ALA A 307 -3.60 7.49 17.75
C ALA A 307 -3.37 6.12 17.10
N ALA A 308 -4.27 5.65 16.22
CA ALA A 308 -4.08 4.37 15.55
C ALA A 308 -2.78 4.32 14.74
N ASN A 309 -2.11 3.17 14.78
CA ASN A 309 -0.91 2.94 13.98
C ASN A 309 -1.21 2.94 12.47
N LEU A 310 -0.19 3.09 11.64
CA LEU A 310 -0.28 2.97 10.18
C LEU A 310 0.35 1.64 9.74
N ALA A 311 -0.45 0.76 9.16
CA ALA A 311 0.03 -0.48 8.58
C ALA A 311 0.78 -0.19 7.25
N ILE A 312 2.00 -0.75 7.12
CA ILE A 312 2.73 -0.87 5.87
C ILE A 312 2.54 -2.29 5.32
N MET A 313 2.55 -3.26 6.21
CA MET A 313 2.17 -4.65 5.97
C MET A 313 1.67 -5.26 7.27
N SER A 314 0.40 -5.67 7.33
CA SER A 314 -0.18 -6.30 8.50
C SER A 314 0.23 -7.78 8.62
N GLU A 315 0.14 -8.31 9.84
CA GLU A 315 0.30 -9.74 10.07
C GLU A 315 -0.76 -10.55 9.31
N SER A 316 -1.99 -10.06 9.31
CA SER A 316 -3.12 -10.70 8.62
C SER A 316 -2.89 -10.78 7.11
N GLU A 317 -2.31 -9.76 6.48
CA GLU A 317 -1.97 -9.80 5.06
C GLU A 317 -1.02 -10.96 4.74
N LEU A 318 0.01 -11.17 5.56
CA LEU A 318 0.96 -12.26 5.35
C LEU A 318 0.27 -13.63 5.44
N TYR A 319 -0.61 -13.83 6.41
CA TYR A 319 -1.37 -15.08 6.52
C TYR A 319 -2.35 -15.26 5.35
N PHE A 320 -2.97 -14.20 4.83
CA PHE A 320 -3.78 -14.27 3.62
C PHE A 320 -2.95 -14.61 2.38
N ILE A 321 -1.74 -14.06 2.24
CA ILE A 321 -0.80 -14.43 1.17
C ILE A 321 -0.47 -15.92 1.25
N LEU A 322 -0.18 -16.44 2.44
CA LEU A 322 0.08 -17.86 2.66
C LEU A 322 -1.13 -18.72 2.31
N ALA A 323 -2.31 -18.37 2.81
CA ALA A 323 -3.55 -19.11 2.55
C ALA A 323 -3.88 -19.11 1.04
N GLU A 324 -3.75 -17.98 0.35
CA GLU A 324 -3.96 -17.91 -1.09
C GLU A 324 -2.96 -18.77 -1.86
N ALA A 325 -1.69 -18.74 -1.48
CA ALA A 325 -0.65 -19.55 -2.12
C ALA A 325 -0.89 -21.05 -1.92
N GLN A 326 -1.35 -21.48 -0.75
CA GLN A 326 -1.73 -22.86 -0.46
C GLN A 326 -2.96 -23.28 -1.27
N ALA A 327 -4.02 -22.45 -1.29
CA ALA A 327 -5.24 -22.75 -2.02
C ALA A 327 -5.00 -22.84 -3.54
N ILE A 328 -4.19 -21.95 -4.12
CA ILE A 328 -3.79 -22.01 -5.54
C ILE A 328 -3.09 -23.32 -5.89
N GLN A 329 -2.32 -23.88 -4.96
CA GLN A 329 -1.61 -25.14 -5.13
C GLN A 329 -2.49 -26.38 -4.81
N GLY A 330 -3.75 -26.16 -4.43
CA GLY A 330 -4.65 -27.26 -4.00
C GLY A 330 -4.26 -27.90 -2.67
N LYS A 331 -3.52 -27.19 -1.84
CA LYS A 331 -3.16 -27.58 -0.47
C LYS A 331 -4.24 -27.17 0.52
N ASP A 332 -4.20 -27.73 1.72
CA ASP A 332 -5.02 -27.26 2.83
C ASP A 332 -4.56 -25.86 3.27
N ALA A 333 -5.46 -24.89 3.18
CA ALA A 333 -5.23 -23.50 3.53
C ALA A 333 -6.00 -23.07 4.81
N LYS A 334 -6.76 -23.99 5.45
CA LYS A 334 -7.68 -23.62 6.52
C LYS A 334 -6.98 -22.94 7.70
N ALA A 335 -5.92 -23.53 8.20
CA ALA A 335 -5.20 -22.99 9.35
C ALA A 335 -4.62 -21.58 9.08
N SER A 336 -4.08 -21.34 7.87
CA SER A 336 -3.55 -20.02 7.48
C SER A 336 -4.69 -19.02 7.30
N PHE A 337 -5.81 -19.43 6.76
CA PHE A 337 -7.01 -18.61 6.61
C PHE A 337 -7.59 -18.19 7.97
N GLU A 338 -7.78 -19.14 8.89
CA GLU A 338 -8.27 -18.86 10.24
C GLU A 338 -7.31 -17.93 11.01
N ALA A 339 -6.01 -18.13 10.88
CA ALA A 339 -5.02 -17.23 11.48
C ALA A 339 -5.13 -15.80 10.91
N ALA A 340 -5.27 -15.64 9.59
CA ALA A 340 -5.43 -14.35 8.94
C ALA A 340 -6.68 -13.61 9.42
N VAL A 341 -7.83 -14.30 9.46
CA VAL A 341 -9.10 -13.70 9.91
C VAL A 341 -9.02 -13.33 11.39
N SER A 342 -8.50 -14.23 12.23
CA SER A 342 -8.41 -13.99 13.68
C SER A 342 -7.49 -12.82 14.00
N SER A 343 -6.31 -12.74 13.37
CA SER A 343 -5.36 -11.63 13.55
C SER A 343 -6.01 -10.30 13.14
N ASN A 344 -6.68 -10.26 11.98
CA ASN A 344 -7.31 -9.02 11.53
C ASN A 344 -8.49 -8.58 12.40
N VAL A 345 -9.38 -9.50 12.78
CA VAL A 345 -10.53 -9.15 13.62
C VAL A 345 -10.06 -8.62 14.97
N ALA A 346 -9.07 -9.25 15.59
CA ALA A 346 -8.50 -8.77 16.85
C ALA A 346 -7.87 -7.38 16.72
N GLU A 347 -7.03 -7.18 15.70
CA GLU A 347 -6.43 -5.87 15.40
C GLU A 347 -7.48 -4.79 15.14
N TYR A 348 -8.55 -5.12 14.39
CA TYR A 348 -9.60 -4.17 14.05
C TYR A 348 -10.32 -3.66 15.31
N PHE A 349 -10.66 -4.57 16.24
CA PHE A 349 -11.28 -4.20 17.52
C PHE A 349 -10.35 -3.35 18.38
N GLU A 350 -9.09 -3.74 18.53
CA GLU A 350 -8.10 -2.98 19.29
C GLU A 350 -8.00 -1.53 18.80
N ILE A 351 -7.93 -1.34 17.47
CA ILE A 351 -7.84 0.01 16.87
C ILE A 351 -9.14 0.80 17.05
N CYS A 352 -10.27 0.13 17.08
CA CYS A 352 -11.56 0.76 17.39
C CYS A 352 -11.73 1.06 18.89
N GLY A 353 -10.75 0.73 19.73
CA GLY A 353 -10.77 0.97 21.18
C GLY A 353 -11.61 -0.05 21.95
N ASP A 354 -11.78 -1.25 21.40
CA ASP A 354 -12.56 -2.36 21.98
C ASP A 354 -11.75 -3.66 21.96
N GLU A 355 -12.28 -4.70 22.58
CA GLU A 355 -11.71 -6.04 22.62
C GLU A 355 -12.74 -7.06 22.15
N ILE A 356 -12.31 -8.04 21.38
CA ILE A 356 -13.15 -9.19 21.00
C ILE A 356 -12.69 -10.45 21.73
N SER A 357 -13.62 -11.23 22.24
CA SER A 357 -13.27 -12.50 22.89
C SER A 357 -12.87 -13.57 21.85
N SER A 358 -12.04 -14.52 22.27
CA SER A 358 -11.72 -15.68 21.42
C SER A 358 -12.94 -16.52 21.06
N ASP A 359 -13.96 -16.55 21.94
CA ASP A 359 -15.20 -17.26 21.64
C ASP A 359 -15.99 -16.57 20.51
N ASP A 360 -16.04 -15.23 20.50
CA ASP A 360 -16.69 -14.47 19.43
C ASP A 360 -15.93 -14.59 18.10
N VAL A 361 -14.61 -14.58 18.13
CA VAL A 361 -13.78 -14.86 16.93
C VAL A 361 -14.05 -16.25 16.40
N ASN A 362 -14.11 -17.28 17.27
CA ASN A 362 -14.43 -18.66 16.88
C ASN A 362 -15.85 -18.79 16.35
N ALA A 363 -16.82 -18.06 16.89
CA ALA A 363 -18.17 -17.99 16.37
C ALA A 363 -18.18 -17.44 14.94
N TYR A 364 -17.50 -16.34 14.70
CA TYR A 364 -17.36 -15.77 13.36
C TYR A 364 -16.68 -16.72 12.38
N LEU A 365 -15.59 -17.38 12.79
CA LEU A 365 -14.93 -18.40 11.95
C LEU A 365 -15.89 -19.55 11.59
N SER A 366 -16.75 -19.95 12.53
CA SER A 366 -17.77 -20.98 12.28
C SER A 366 -18.86 -20.52 11.30
N ASP A 367 -19.22 -19.23 11.33
CA ASP A 367 -20.20 -18.65 10.39
C ASP A 367 -19.67 -18.62 8.95
N ILE A 368 -18.38 -18.37 8.76
CA ILE A 368 -17.76 -18.30 7.43
C ILE A 368 -17.19 -19.64 6.94
N GLU A 369 -17.06 -20.66 7.80
CA GLU A 369 -16.53 -21.98 7.43
C GLU A 369 -17.26 -22.59 6.23
N PRO A 370 -18.61 -22.59 6.13
CA PRO A 370 -19.31 -23.14 4.96
C PRO A 370 -18.98 -22.41 3.65
N LEU A 371 -18.69 -21.11 3.71
CA LEU A 371 -18.28 -20.33 2.53
C LEU A 371 -16.86 -20.70 2.10
N PHE A 372 -15.96 -20.87 3.07
CA PHE A 372 -14.60 -21.34 2.82
C PHE A 372 -14.59 -22.76 2.25
N GLU A 373 -15.33 -23.69 2.83
CA GLU A 373 -15.41 -25.09 2.34
C GLU A 373 -15.99 -25.17 0.91
N ALA A 374 -16.97 -24.32 0.58
CA ALA A 374 -17.56 -24.26 -0.76
C ALA A 374 -16.57 -23.78 -1.82
N ASN A 375 -15.74 -22.79 -1.51
CA ASN A 375 -14.72 -22.28 -2.40
C ASN A 375 -13.61 -21.55 -1.60
N PRO A 376 -12.57 -22.26 -1.16
CA PRO A 376 -11.51 -21.69 -0.31
C PRO A 376 -10.87 -20.47 -0.90
N LEU A 377 -10.46 -20.51 -2.18
CA LEU A 377 -9.77 -19.39 -2.82
C LEU A 377 -10.64 -18.13 -2.93
N LYS A 378 -11.94 -18.30 -3.19
CA LYS A 378 -12.89 -17.19 -3.23
C LYS A 378 -13.02 -16.54 -1.86
N GLU A 379 -13.23 -17.32 -0.82
CA GLU A 379 -13.46 -16.78 0.53
C GLU A 379 -12.19 -16.17 1.11
N ILE A 380 -11.01 -16.77 0.90
CA ILE A 380 -9.71 -16.16 1.26
C ILE A 380 -9.60 -14.73 0.70
N ARG A 381 -9.91 -14.56 -0.59
CA ARG A 381 -9.81 -13.26 -1.26
C ARG A 381 -10.84 -12.25 -0.79
N ILE A 382 -12.07 -12.70 -0.46
CA ILE A 382 -13.09 -11.80 0.11
C ILE A 382 -12.69 -11.38 1.52
N GLN A 383 -12.22 -12.32 2.35
CA GLN A 383 -11.78 -11.96 3.70
C GLN A 383 -10.53 -11.07 3.69
N LYS A 384 -9.60 -11.27 2.74
CA LYS A 384 -8.47 -10.36 2.54
C LYS A 384 -8.95 -8.95 2.13
N TYR A 385 -9.94 -8.86 1.23
CA TYR A 385 -10.55 -7.59 0.84
C TYR A 385 -11.17 -6.87 2.05
N LEU A 386 -11.91 -7.59 2.91
CA LEU A 386 -12.50 -7.04 4.13
C LEU A 386 -11.43 -6.64 5.15
N ALA A 387 -10.38 -7.43 5.30
CA ALA A 387 -9.27 -7.14 6.21
C ALA A 387 -8.54 -5.85 5.83
N GLN A 388 -8.34 -5.62 4.54
CA GLN A 388 -7.61 -4.47 4.01
C GLN A 388 -8.43 -3.17 3.94
N THR A 389 -9.64 -3.14 4.48
CA THR A 389 -10.46 -1.91 4.60
C THR A 389 -9.87 -0.91 5.59
N ARG A 390 -8.82 -1.29 6.31
CA ARG A 390 -8.11 -0.44 7.25
C ARG A 390 -6.64 -0.25 6.82
N GLY A 391 -6.40 0.58 5.81
CA GLY A 391 -5.05 1.09 5.50
C GLY A 391 -4.30 0.38 4.36
N GLU A 392 -4.66 -0.84 3.96
CA GLU A 392 -3.94 -1.61 2.93
C GLU A 392 -4.67 -1.60 1.56
N MET A 393 -5.38 -0.53 1.23
CA MET A 393 -6.18 -0.41 0.00
C MET A 393 -5.34 -0.45 -1.27
N ILE A 394 -4.07 -0.05 -1.22
CA ILE A 394 -3.15 -0.19 -2.35
C ILE A 394 -2.97 -1.67 -2.70
N GLU A 395 -2.80 -2.54 -1.70
CA GLU A 395 -2.65 -3.97 -1.92
C GLU A 395 -3.97 -4.62 -2.41
N THR A 396 -5.11 -4.15 -1.92
CA THR A 396 -6.40 -4.56 -2.51
C THR A 396 -6.50 -4.18 -3.99
N TYR A 397 -6.08 -2.97 -4.35
CA TYR A 397 -6.09 -2.52 -5.75
C TYR A 397 -5.12 -3.35 -6.61
N ASN A 398 -3.98 -3.75 -6.05
CA ASN A 398 -3.05 -4.68 -6.69
C ASN A 398 -3.70 -6.05 -6.89
N ASP A 399 -4.31 -6.61 -5.86
CA ASP A 399 -4.99 -7.92 -5.91
C ASP A 399 -6.14 -7.93 -6.93
N MET A 400 -6.97 -6.88 -6.98
CA MET A 400 -8.04 -6.78 -7.97
C MET A 400 -7.50 -6.90 -9.40
N ARG A 401 -6.47 -6.14 -9.74
CA ARG A 401 -5.85 -6.16 -11.07
C ARG A 401 -5.19 -7.50 -11.38
N ARG A 402 -4.46 -8.07 -10.40
CA ARG A 402 -3.81 -9.36 -10.51
C ARG A 402 -4.82 -10.49 -10.72
N ILE A 403 -5.86 -10.55 -9.90
CA ILE A 403 -6.87 -11.61 -9.93
C ILE A 403 -7.75 -11.50 -11.17
N MET A 404 -8.12 -10.29 -11.59
CA MET A 404 -8.81 -10.09 -12.87
C MET A 404 -7.99 -10.61 -14.06
N TYR A 405 -6.68 -10.43 -14.04
CA TYR A 405 -5.78 -10.94 -15.07
C TYR A 405 -5.62 -12.47 -15.01
N THR A 406 -5.50 -13.05 -13.83
CA THR A 406 -5.21 -14.48 -13.67
C THR A 406 -6.45 -15.36 -13.83
N ASP A 407 -7.60 -14.90 -13.35
CA ASP A 407 -8.83 -15.68 -13.17
C ASP A 407 -10.01 -15.13 -13.98
N GLY A 408 -9.85 -13.95 -14.58
CA GLY A 408 -10.86 -13.30 -15.42
C GLY A 408 -11.91 -12.48 -14.66
N ASN A 409 -12.02 -12.63 -13.33
CA ASN A 409 -12.92 -11.85 -12.50
C ASN A 409 -12.41 -11.76 -11.05
N TYR A 410 -12.75 -10.66 -10.39
CA TYR A 410 -12.53 -10.51 -8.96
C TYR A 410 -13.77 -10.98 -8.18
N PRO A 411 -13.63 -11.62 -7.01
CA PRO A 411 -14.76 -12.23 -6.31
C PRO A 411 -15.73 -11.21 -5.67
N VAL A 412 -15.34 -9.95 -5.52
CA VAL A 412 -16.20 -8.87 -5.04
C VAL A 412 -16.82 -8.16 -6.24
N THR A 413 -18.14 -8.02 -6.23
CA THR A 413 -18.86 -7.29 -7.29
C THR A 413 -18.84 -5.81 -7.03
N MET A 414 -18.19 -5.05 -7.93
CA MET A 414 -18.17 -3.59 -7.87
C MET A 414 -19.55 -3.00 -8.21
N GLN A 415 -20.05 -2.09 -7.38
CA GLN A 415 -21.37 -1.51 -7.49
C GLN A 415 -21.38 -0.14 -8.20
N ASN A 416 -20.23 0.55 -8.30
CA ASN A 416 -20.18 1.90 -8.88
C ASN A 416 -20.54 1.90 -10.38
N PRO A 417 -21.68 2.48 -10.80
CA PRO A 417 -22.12 2.49 -12.19
C PRO A 417 -21.19 3.33 -13.09
N ASN A 418 -20.39 4.22 -12.52
CA ASN A 418 -19.45 5.05 -13.27
C ASN A 418 -18.21 4.26 -13.74
N ASN A 419 -18.02 3.05 -13.28
CA ASN A 419 -16.96 2.16 -13.78
C ASN A 419 -17.18 1.80 -15.27
N ASN A 420 -18.43 1.80 -15.73
CA ASN A 420 -18.84 1.48 -17.11
C ASN A 420 -19.50 2.67 -17.81
N GLY A 421 -18.92 3.86 -17.71
CA GLY A 421 -19.50 5.07 -18.33
C GLY A 421 -19.61 4.96 -19.86
N GLY A 422 -20.63 5.61 -20.45
CA GLY A 422 -21.10 5.45 -21.85
C GLY A 422 -20.10 5.67 -23.00
N THR A 423 -18.84 5.91 -22.72
CA THR A 423 -17.73 5.97 -23.69
C THR A 423 -16.65 4.93 -23.44
N GLY A 424 -16.91 3.92 -22.61
CA GLY A 424 -16.00 2.85 -22.24
C GLY A 424 -15.84 2.70 -20.72
N ASN A 425 -15.10 1.68 -20.34
CA ASN A 425 -14.80 1.40 -18.92
C ASN A 425 -13.99 2.57 -18.35
N ARG A 426 -14.47 3.18 -17.28
CA ARG A 426 -13.79 4.27 -16.56
C ARG A 426 -13.11 3.79 -15.28
N TRP A 427 -13.10 2.49 -15.02
CA TRP A 427 -12.29 1.96 -13.92
C TRP A 427 -10.81 2.10 -14.27
N PRO A 428 -10.00 2.78 -13.46
CA PRO A 428 -8.59 2.98 -13.78
C PRO A 428 -7.79 1.70 -13.50
N TYR A 429 -7.00 1.26 -14.47
CA TYR A 429 -6.09 0.12 -14.32
C TYR A 429 -4.73 0.50 -13.72
N ARG A 430 -4.44 1.81 -13.66
CA ARG A 430 -3.22 2.38 -13.09
C ARG A 430 -3.45 3.88 -12.83
N LEU A 431 -2.49 4.53 -12.18
CA LEU A 431 -2.53 5.97 -11.96
C LEU A 431 -1.74 6.72 -13.04
N PRO A 432 -2.07 8.00 -13.31
CA PRO A 432 -1.31 8.84 -14.22
C PRO A 432 0.03 9.27 -13.60
N TYR A 433 1.00 9.61 -14.43
CA TYR A 433 2.27 10.18 -13.97
C TYR A 433 2.09 11.52 -13.27
N GLY A 434 3.02 11.88 -12.37
CA GLY A 434 3.01 13.16 -11.65
C GLY A 434 3.35 14.35 -12.55
N ASP A 435 2.64 15.46 -12.34
CA ASP A 435 2.75 16.68 -13.16
C ASP A 435 4.16 17.27 -13.22
N SER A 436 4.91 17.18 -12.12
CA SER A 436 6.30 17.64 -12.07
C SER A 436 7.15 17.05 -13.18
N ASP A 437 7.03 15.73 -13.38
CA ASP A 437 7.80 15.04 -14.42
C ASP A 437 7.12 15.12 -15.78
N VAL A 438 5.78 15.16 -15.86
CA VAL A 438 5.07 15.44 -17.13
C VAL A 438 5.52 16.75 -17.73
N VAL A 439 5.79 17.79 -16.90
CA VAL A 439 6.22 19.09 -17.36
C VAL A 439 7.73 19.16 -17.62
N SER A 440 8.55 18.51 -16.77
CA SER A 440 10.01 18.68 -16.79
C SER A 440 10.78 17.60 -17.52
N ASN A 441 10.26 16.36 -17.61
CA ASN A 441 10.92 15.22 -18.23
C ASN A 441 10.24 14.86 -19.56
N PRO A 442 10.89 15.07 -20.71
CA PRO A 442 10.31 14.81 -22.03
C PRO A 442 9.96 13.32 -22.23
N ASN A 443 10.63 12.38 -21.53
CA ASN A 443 10.31 10.96 -21.61
C ASN A 443 8.96 10.66 -20.92
N VAL A 444 8.71 11.27 -19.77
CA VAL A 444 7.44 11.15 -19.04
C VAL A 444 6.34 11.90 -19.78
N ALA A 445 6.60 13.09 -20.30
CA ALA A 445 5.66 13.84 -21.12
C ALA A 445 5.18 13.05 -22.35
N ALA A 446 6.11 12.38 -23.03
CA ALA A 446 5.78 11.53 -24.18
C ALA A 446 4.91 10.32 -23.79
N ALA A 447 5.18 9.70 -22.65
CA ALA A 447 4.41 8.56 -22.15
C ALA A 447 3.02 8.97 -21.61
N PHE A 448 2.91 10.17 -21.04
CA PHE A 448 1.64 10.73 -20.56
C PHE A 448 0.69 11.10 -21.72
N GLY A 449 1.25 11.50 -22.85
CA GLY A 449 0.49 11.92 -24.02
C GLY A 449 0.13 13.40 -24.00
N SER A 450 -0.65 13.84 -24.96
CA SER A 450 -1.02 15.26 -25.13
C SER A 450 -2.44 15.45 -25.61
N GLY A 451 -2.98 16.65 -25.45
CA GLY A 451 -4.34 16.99 -25.88
C GLY A 451 -5.40 16.15 -25.18
N ASN A 452 -6.40 15.69 -25.90
CA ASN A 452 -7.51 14.91 -25.36
C ASN A 452 -7.12 13.48 -24.94
N GLU A 453 -5.97 13.00 -25.38
CA GLU A 453 -5.45 11.66 -25.05
C GLU A 453 -4.53 11.67 -23.83
N ALA A 454 -4.23 12.85 -23.28
CA ALA A 454 -3.34 12.98 -22.12
C ALA A 454 -3.89 12.19 -20.91
N GLY A 455 -3.11 11.27 -20.37
CA GLY A 455 -3.46 10.43 -19.23
C GLY A 455 -4.51 9.34 -19.51
N MET A 456 -5.10 9.27 -20.70
CA MET A 456 -6.21 8.34 -21.01
C MET A 456 -5.78 6.86 -21.01
N PHE A 457 -4.51 6.58 -21.12
CA PHE A 457 -3.96 5.21 -21.06
C PHE A 457 -4.34 4.46 -19.78
N ILE A 458 -4.61 5.18 -18.68
CA ILE A 458 -4.98 4.56 -17.39
C ILE A 458 -6.26 3.73 -17.47
N PHE A 459 -7.14 4.02 -18.42
CA PHE A 459 -8.40 3.30 -18.61
C PHE A 459 -8.30 2.11 -19.57
N THR A 460 -7.18 1.95 -20.28
CA THR A 460 -7.01 0.96 -21.35
C THR A 460 -5.77 0.09 -21.18
N GLU A 461 -4.80 0.53 -20.37
CA GLU A 461 -3.52 -0.15 -20.20
C GLU A 461 -3.32 -0.53 -18.74
N ASN A 462 -3.30 -1.84 -18.49
CA ASN A 462 -2.95 -2.35 -17.16
C ASN A 462 -1.42 -2.31 -16.97
N VAL A 463 -0.98 -2.44 -15.73
CA VAL A 463 0.44 -2.61 -15.40
C VAL A 463 0.96 -3.95 -15.88
N TRP A 464 2.28 -4.08 -16.08
CA TRP A 464 2.88 -5.30 -16.69
C TRP A 464 2.50 -6.58 -15.94
N TRP A 465 2.66 -6.67 -14.63
CA TRP A 465 2.36 -7.90 -13.88
C TRP A 465 0.88 -8.28 -13.88
N ALA A 466 -0.01 -7.33 -14.16
CA ALA A 466 -1.45 -7.55 -14.33
C ALA A 466 -1.88 -7.68 -15.81
N GLY A 467 -0.98 -8.09 -16.68
CA GLY A 467 -1.29 -8.40 -18.08
C GLY A 467 -1.06 -7.27 -19.06
N GLY A 468 -0.70 -6.08 -18.60
CA GLY A 468 -0.36 -4.94 -19.45
C GLY A 468 0.96 -5.08 -20.19
N SER A 469 1.24 -4.13 -21.07
CA SER A 469 2.49 -4.05 -21.85
C SER A 469 3.53 -3.12 -21.23
N ARG A 470 3.11 -2.28 -20.28
CA ARG A 470 3.97 -1.31 -19.61
C ARG A 470 3.45 -0.93 -18.21
#